data_c3cbaa4414f6cc13c43ef3d3b2dea1ff
#
_entry.id   c3cbaa4414f6cc13c43ef3d3b2dea1ff
#
_cell.length_a   1.000
_cell.length_b   1.000
_cell.length_c   1.000
_cell.angle_alpha   90.00
_cell.angle_beta   90.00
_cell.angle_gamma   90.00
#
_symmetry.space_group_name_H-M   'P 1'
#
loop_
_entity.id
_entity.type
_entity.pdbx_description
1 polymer ?
#
loop_
_entity_poly.entity_id
_entity_poly.type
_entity_poly.pdbx_seq_one_letter_code
_entity_poly.pdbx_strand_id
1 'polypeptide(L)'
;SVCNSSRQKQHLISELIKSWGQVICYELLNIYFSNEPQTPLPQDKKDKIFQNFMITLYRYYRQERDVTFYADKQCLSARYFSSVIKEKSGSSALQWIIQNVITEAKYLLDNTDLSIKEITTKLNFPTQSFFGKYFKQYVGISPKEYRNKLIKQ
;
A
#
# COMPACT_ATOMS: atom_id res chain seq x y z
N SER A 1 -4.32 34.18 8.24
CA SER A 1 -5.19 33.73 7.16
C SER A 1 -4.43 33.38 5.86
N VAL A 2 -3.30 34.03 5.56
CA VAL A 2 -2.46 33.73 4.38
C VAL A 2 -1.78 32.36 4.49
N CYS A 3 -1.35 31.95 5.69
CA CYS A 3 -0.74 30.64 5.97
C CYS A 3 -1.72 29.47 5.76
N ASN A 4 -2.99 29.67 6.08
CA ASN A 4 -4.02 28.65 5.89
C ASN A 4 -4.33 28.40 4.41
N SER A 5 -4.32 29.45 3.62
CA SER A 5 -4.55 29.37 2.15
C SER A 5 -3.43 28.62 1.43
N SER A 6 -2.19 28.80 1.86
CA SER A 6 -1.02 28.11 1.26
C SER A 6 -1.01 26.61 1.60
N ARG A 7 -1.33 26.25 2.85
CA ARG A 7 -1.45 24.85 3.24
C ARG A 7 -2.61 24.14 2.54
N GLN A 8 -3.72 24.83 2.38
CA GLN A 8 -4.89 24.30 1.68
C GLN A 8 -4.61 24.10 0.18
N LYS A 9 -3.87 25.01 -0.44
CA LYS A 9 -3.41 24.85 -1.84
C LYS A 9 -2.42 23.70 -2.00
N GLN A 10 -1.46 23.54 -1.08
CA GLN A 10 -0.52 22.41 -1.10
C GLN A 10 -1.22 21.08 -0.91
N HIS A 11 -2.21 21.01 -0.02
CA HIS A 11 -3.02 19.80 0.18
C HIS A 11 -3.83 19.46 -1.09
N LEU A 12 -4.46 20.46 -1.72
CA LEU A 12 -5.21 20.29 -2.95
C LEU A 12 -4.31 19.79 -4.10
N ILE A 13 -3.11 20.36 -4.23
CA ILE A 13 -2.12 19.95 -5.23
C ILE A 13 -1.64 18.51 -4.97
N SER A 14 -1.39 18.15 -3.73
CA SER A 14 -0.99 16.79 -3.35
C SER A 14 -2.08 15.76 -3.68
N GLU A 15 -3.34 16.07 -3.39
CA GLU A 15 -4.48 15.22 -3.74
C GLU A 15 -4.68 15.10 -5.26
N LEU A 16 -4.52 16.20 -5.99
CA LEU A 16 -4.56 16.21 -7.45
C LEU A 16 -3.45 15.36 -8.05
N ILE A 17 -2.21 15.51 -7.59
CA ILE A 17 -1.06 14.71 -8.07
C ILE A 17 -1.29 13.23 -7.83
N LYS A 18 -1.86 12.84 -6.68
CA LYS A 18 -2.21 11.44 -6.39
C LYS A 18 -3.31 10.91 -7.29
N SER A 19 -4.37 11.67 -7.44
CA SER A 19 -5.50 11.32 -8.29
C SER A 19 -5.04 11.16 -9.74
N TRP A 20 -4.25 12.09 -10.25
CA TRP A 20 -3.66 12.02 -11.58
C TRP A 20 -2.63 10.90 -11.71
N GLY A 21 -1.80 10.68 -10.68
CA GLY A 21 -0.87 9.56 -10.63
C GLY A 21 -1.56 8.20 -10.70
N GLN A 22 -2.69 8.03 -10.03
CA GLN A 22 -3.51 6.83 -10.11
C GLN A 22 -4.13 6.64 -11.50
N VAL A 23 -4.64 7.72 -12.10
CA VAL A 23 -5.20 7.69 -13.47
C VAL A 23 -4.11 7.37 -14.48
N ILE A 24 -2.94 8.01 -14.39
CA ILE A 24 -1.80 7.75 -15.28
C ILE A 24 -1.30 6.31 -15.13
N CYS A 25 -1.16 5.79 -13.90
CA CYS A 25 -0.80 4.39 -13.68
C CYS A 25 -1.83 3.43 -14.26
N TYR A 26 -3.12 3.73 -14.10
CA TYR A 26 -4.20 2.92 -14.66
C TYR A 26 -4.19 2.93 -16.18
N GLU A 27 -4.02 4.10 -16.79
CA GLU A 27 -3.91 4.25 -18.25
C GLU A 27 -2.65 3.59 -18.81
N LEU A 28 -1.50 3.73 -18.14
CA LEU A 28 -0.28 3.05 -18.54
C LEU A 28 -0.42 1.53 -18.44
N LEU A 29 -1.08 1.03 -17.40
CA LEU A 29 -1.39 -0.39 -17.27
C LEU A 29 -2.37 -0.84 -18.36
N ASN A 30 -3.40 -0.07 -18.65
CA ASN A 30 -4.33 -0.35 -19.74
C ASN A 30 -3.64 -0.36 -21.10
N ILE A 31 -2.78 0.62 -21.37
CA ILE A 31 -1.99 0.70 -22.62
C ILE A 31 -1.03 -0.49 -22.70
N TYR A 32 -0.36 -0.83 -21.61
CA TYR A 32 0.53 -1.97 -21.54
C TYR A 32 -0.21 -3.28 -21.82
N PHE A 33 -1.39 -3.47 -21.22
CA PHE A 33 -2.20 -4.67 -21.44
C PHE A 33 -3.00 -4.67 -22.75
N SER A 34 -3.25 -3.49 -23.36
CA SER A 34 -4.03 -3.37 -24.61
C SER A 34 -3.16 -3.38 -25.87
N ASN A 35 -1.90 -2.97 -25.76
CA ASN A 35 -0.96 -2.88 -26.88
C ASN A 35 -0.03 -4.09 -27.02
N GLU A 36 -0.33 -5.22 -26.38
CA GLU A 36 0.43 -6.42 -26.66
C GLU A 36 0.21 -6.85 -28.13
N PRO A 37 1.28 -6.88 -28.94
CA PRO A 37 1.20 -7.63 -30.20
C PRO A 37 0.86 -9.07 -29.83
N GLN A 38 -0.06 -9.69 -30.54
CA GLN A 38 -0.61 -11.03 -30.31
C GLN A 38 0.40 -12.17 -30.52
N THR A 39 1.61 -12.01 -30.03
CA THR A 39 2.53 -13.11 -29.76
C THR A 39 2.89 -13.02 -28.29
N PRO A 40 2.18 -13.72 -27.40
CA PRO A 40 2.64 -13.78 -26.02
C PRO A 40 4.02 -14.44 -26.05
N LEU A 41 5.07 -13.70 -25.70
CA LEU A 41 6.22 -14.32 -25.05
C LEU A 41 5.64 -15.25 -23.99
N PRO A 42 6.09 -16.51 -23.86
CA PRO A 42 5.56 -17.40 -22.85
C PRO A 42 5.76 -16.74 -21.50
N GLN A 43 4.70 -16.09 -21.04
CA GLN A 43 4.68 -15.44 -19.75
C GLN A 43 4.80 -16.55 -18.73
N ASP A 44 5.93 -16.62 -18.04
CA ASP A 44 6.15 -17.60 -17.00
C ASP A 44 4.96 -17.55 -16.04
N LYS A 45 4.38 -18.70 -15.74
CA LYS A 45 3.26 -18.82 -14.79
C LYS A 45 3.53 -18.09 -13.49
N LYS A 46 4.79 -18.04 -13.05
CA LYS A 46 5.24 -17.35 -11.87
C LYS A 46 5.15 -15.81 -12.00
N ASP A 47 5.46 -15.26 -13.18
CA ASP A 47 5.30 -13.83 -13.46
C ASP A 47 3.84 -13.41 -13.33
N LYS A 48 2.94 -14.24 -13.84
CA LYS A 48 1.49 -14.03 -13.73
C LYS A 48 1.00 -14.04 -12.28
N ILE A 49 1.51 -14.95 -11.47
CA ILE A 49 1.22 -15.01 -10.03
C ILE A 49 1.68 -13.74 -9.33
N PHE A 50 2.89 -13.26 -9.64
CA PHE A 50 3.41 -12.02 -9.06
C PHE A 50 2.59 -10.79 -9.49
N GLN A 51 2.26 -10.65 -10.77
CA GLN A 51 1.43 -9.56 -11.27
C GLN A 51 0.05 -9.55 -10.61
N ASN A 52 -0.61 -10.69 -10.52
CA ASN A 52 -1.90 -10.82 -9.85
C ASN A 52 -1.81 -10.47 -8.35
N PHE A 53 -0.70 -10.83 -7.70
CA PHE A 53 -0.45 -10.43 -6.32
C PHE A 53 -0.37 -8.91 -6.20
N MET A 54 0.38 -8.23 -7.05
CA MET A 54 0.51 -6.77 -6.98
C MET A 54 -0.83 -6.06 -7.18
N ILE A 55 -1.64 -6.53 -8.12
CA ILE A 55 -2.99 -5.98 -8.36
C ILE A 55 -3.89 -6.20 -7.13
N THR A 56 -3.87 -7.41 -6.57
CA THR A 56 -4.68 -7.76 -5.40
C THR A 56 -4.20 -7.02 -4.15
N LEU A 57 -2.89 -6.91 -3.97
CA LEU A 57 -2.28 -6.16 -2.88
C LEU A 57 -2.71 -4.69 -2.90
N TYR A 58 -2.59 -4.02 -4.03
CA TYR A 58 -3.01 -2.63 -4.18
C TYR A 58 -4.48 -2.42 -3.81
N ARG A 59 -5.34 -3.39 -4.15
CA ARG A 59 -6.77 -3.33 -3.86
C ARG A 59 -7.11 -3.58 -2.40
N TYR A 60 -6.39 -4.47 -1.71
CA TYR A 60 -6.81 -5.00 -0.41
C TYR A 60 -5.86 -4.72 0.76
N TYR A 61 -4.69 -4.13 0.57
CA TYR A 61 -3.69 -3.95 1.64
C TYR A 61 -4.22 -3.19 2.86
N ARG A 62 -5.20 -2.32 2.68
CA ARG A 62 -5.83 -1.59 3.80
C ARG A 62 -6.68 -2.48 4.68
N GLN A 63 -7.22 -3.56 4.14
CA GLN A 63 -8.17 -4.45 4.82
C GLN A 63 -7.56 -5.79 5.19
N GLU A 64 -6.66 -6.32 4.37
CA GLU A 64 -6.15 -7.67 4.46
C GLU A 64 -4.63 -7.69 4.60
N ARG A 65 -4.14 -8.22 5.70
CA ARG A 65 -2.72 -8.31 6.02
C ARG A 65 -2.17 -9.74 6.05
N ASP A 66 -3.04 -10.73 5.90
CA ASP A 66 -2.66 -12.14 5.90
C ASP A 66 -2.25 -12.60 4.50
N VAL A 67 -1.07 -13.20 4.38
CA VAL A 67 -0.56 -13.77 3.13
C VAL A 67 -1.51 -14.82 2.56
N THR A 68 -2.17 -15.58 3.44
CA THR A 68 -3.13 -16.64 3.06
C THR A 68 -4.27 -16.08 2.21
N PHE A 69 -4.77 -14.90 2.54
CA PHE A 69 -5.82 -14.23 1.75
C PHE A 69 -5.39 -14.05 0.29
N TYR A 70 -4.18 -13.58 0.05
CA TYR A 70 -3.66 -13.33 -1.29
C TYR A 70 -3.37 -14.61 -2.06
N ALA A 71 -2.90 -15.64 -1.37
CA ALA A 71 -2.70 -16.97 -1.95
C ALA A 71 -4.04 -17.61 -2.35
N ASP A 72 -5.05 -17.52 -1.50
CA ASP A 72 -6.40 -18.05 -1.74
C ASP A 72 -7.08 -17.38 -2.93
N LYS A 73 -6.86 -16.07 -3.14
CA LYS A 73 -7.34 -15.35 -4.31
C LYS A 73 -6.86 -15.94 -5.64
N GLN A 74 -5.74 -16.63 -5.62
CA GLN A 74 -5.16 -17.29 -6.78
C GLN A 74 -5.28 -18.83 -6.72
N CYS A 75 -6.06 -19.36 -5.77
CA CYS A 75 -6.23 -20.82 -5.55
C CYS A 75 -4.89 -21.54 -5.36
N LEU A 76 -3.94 -20.88 -4.67
CA LEU A 76 -2.62 -21.41 -4.36
C LEU A 76 -2.44 -21.64 -2.87
N SER A 77 -1.59 -22.62 -2.51
CA SER A 77 -1.14 -22.74 -1.14
C SER A 77 -0.29 -21.53 -0.74
N ALA A 78 -0.38 -21.10 0.53
CA ALA A 78 0.41 -19.99 1.04
C ALA A 78 1.92 -20.22 0.88
N ARG A 79 2.36 -21.47 1.04
CA ARG A 79 3.76 -21.86 0.89
C ARG A 79 4.27 -21.66 -0.55
N TYR A 80 3.54 -22.19 -1.53
CA TYR A 80 3.91 -22.06 -2.94
C TYR A 80 3.85 -20.59 -3.39
N PHE A 81 2.76 -19.91 -3.07
CA PHE A 81 2.58 -18.48 -3.35
C PHE A 81 3.75 -17.66 -2.78
N SER A 82 4.09 -17.85 -1.51
CA SER A 82 5.18 -17.11 -0.85
C SER A 82 6.54 -17.37 -1.52
N SER A 83 6.80 -18.62 -1.94
CA SER A 83 8.04 -18.96 -2.64
C SER A 83 8.15 -18.25 -3.99
N VAL A 84 7.06 -18.19 -4.75
CA VAL A 84 7.01 -17.48 -6.04
C VAL A 84 7.22 -15.99 -5.87
N ILE A 85 6.54 -15.35 -4.91
CA ILE A 85 6.70 -13.91 -4.66
C ILE A 85 8.14 -13.59 -4.27
N LYS A 86 8.75 -14.38 -3.41
CA LYS A 86 10.15 -14.19 -2.99
C LYS A 86 11.12 -14.38 -4.16
N GLU A 87 10.92 -15.40 -4.97
CA GLU A 87 11.76 -15.66 -6.15
C GLU A 87 11.68 -14.52 -7.17
N LYS A 88 10.47 -14.02 -7.46
CA LYS A 88 10.27 -13.01 -8.49
C LYS A 88 10.64 -11.58 -8.05
N SER A 89 10.45 -11.23 -6.79
CA SER A 89 10.63 -9.87 -6.29
C SER A 89 11.84 -9.66 -5.39
N GLY A 90 12.44 -10.72 -4.87
CA GLY A 90 13.47 -10.66 -3.85
C GLY A 90 12.95 -10.36 -2.43
N SER A 91 11.68 -9.96 -2.29
CA SER A 91 11.02 -9.66 -1.01
C SER A 91 9.89 -10.64 -0.74
N SER A 92 9.65 -10.97 0.53
CA SER A 92 8.53 -11.85 0.88
C SER A 92 7.18 -11.17 0.65
N ALA A 93 6.13 -11.96 0.44
CA ALA A 93 4.77 -11.43 0.33
C ALA A 93 4.38 -10.60 1.56
N LEU A 94 4.74 -11.07 2.76
CA LEU A 94 4.51 -10.34 4.00
C LEU A 94 5.22 -8.97 4.03
N GLN A 95 6.46 -8.90 3.56
CA GLN A 95 7.20 -7.62 3.47
C GLN A 95 6.51 -6.64 2.54
N TRP A 96 5.98 -7.09 1.41
CA TRP A 96 5.20 -6.26 0.50
C TRP A 96 3.94 -5.70 1.17
N ILE A 97 3.21 -6.55 1.90
CA ILE A 97 2.00 -6.14 2.64
C ILE A 97 2.35 -5.10 3.70
N ILE A 98 3.34 -5.38 4.54
CA ILE A 98 3.80 -4.48 5.61
C ILE A 98 4.21 -3.12 5.04
N GLN A 99 5.01 -3.11 3.98
CA GLN A 99 5.49 -1.89 3.35
C GLN A 99 4.35 -1.01 2.85
N ASN A 100 3.34 -1.60 2.22
CA ASN A 100 2.16 -0.85 1.75
C ASN A 100 1.34 -0.29 2.91
N VAL A 101 1.09 -1.08 3.95
CA VAL A 101 0.34 -0.65 5.13
C VAL A 101 1.07 0.47 5.88
N ILE A 102 2.37 0.34 6.10
CA ILE A 102 3.18 1.35 6.80
C ILE A 102 3.29 2.63 5.97
N THR A 103 3.47 2.53 4.67
CA THR A 103 3.50 3.70 3.78
C THR A 103 2.18 4.48 3.84
N GLU A 104 1.05 3.79 3.79
CA GLU A 104 -0.27 4.43 3.93
C GLU A 104 -0.46 5.03 5.33
N ALA A 105 -0.07 4.31 6.38
CA ALA A 105 -0.16 4.82 7.74
C ALA A 105 0.66 6.11 7.92
N LYS A 106 1.89 6.14 7.44
CA LYS A 106 2.73 7.34 7.45
C LYS A 106 2.07 8.46 6.67
N TYR A 107 1.56 8.17 5.48
CA TYR A 107 0.87 9.15 4.66
C TYR A 107 -0.32 9.79 5.39
N LEU A 108 -1.17 8.98 6.02
CA LEU A 108 -2.32 9.48 6.78
C LEU A 108 -1.91 10.31 8.00
N LEU A 109 -0.80 9.92 8.67
CA LEU A 109 -0.25 10.67 9.81
C LEU A 109 0.32 12.03 9.38
N ASP A 110 0.95 12.09 8.19
CA ASP A 110 1.66 13.28 7.69
C ASP A 110 0.70 14.28 7.05
N ASN A 111 -0.30 13.79 6.33
CA ASN A 111 -1.07 14.60 5.37
C ASN A 111 -2.55 14.78 5.75
N THR A 112 -2.98 14.23 6.88
CA THR A 112 -4.37 14.36 7.33
C THR A 112 -4.44 14.74 8.81
N ASP A 113 -5.58 15.32 9.21
CA ASP A 113 -5.90 15.61 10.61
C ASP A 113 -6.64 14.45 11.29
N LEU A 114 -6.72 13.28 10.66
CA LEU A 114 -7.35 12.10 11.23
C LEU A 114 -6.69 11.72 12.56
N SER A 115 -7.51 11.41 13.56
CA SER A 115 -7.01 10.88 14.82
C SER A 115 -6.36 9.51 14.63
N ILE A 116 -5.53 9.10 15.56
CA ILE A 116 -4.94 7.76 15.57
C ILE A 116 -6.02 6.67 15.53
N LYS A 117 -7.14 6.91 16.23
CA LYS A 117 -8.31 6.03 16.22
C LYS A 117 -8.95 5.92 14.83
N GLU A 118 -9.12 7.03 14.15
CA GLU A 118 -9.70 7.07 12.79
C GLU A 118 -8.79 6.37 11.78
N ILE A 119 -7.47 6.57 11.88
CA ILE A 119 -6.48 5.86 11.06
C ILE A 119 -6.54 4.35 11.33
N THR A 120 -6.63 3.95 12.60
CA THR A 120 -6.79 2.55 13.01
C THR A 120 -7.99 1.90 12.32
N THR A 121 -9.13 2.59 12.32
CA THR A 121 -10.35 2.12 11.64
C THR A 121 -10.19 2.07 10.13
N LYS A 122 -9.59 3.11 9.54
CA LYS A 122 -9.38 3.22 8.10
C LYS A 122 -8.48 2.11 7.54
N LEU A 123 -7.49 1.70 8.33
CA LEU A 123 -6.57 0.62 7.99
C LEU A 123 -7.04 -0.75 8.51
N ASN A 124 -8.26 -0.84 8.99
CA ASN A 124 -8.89 -2.08 9.46
C ASN A 124 -8.07 -2.83 10.52
N PHE A 125 -7.51 -2.10 11.49
CA PHE A 125 -6.89 -2.72 12.66
C PHE A 125 -7.96 -2.99 13.74
N PRO A 126 -7.85 -4.10 14.50
CA PRO A 126 -8.85 -4.44 15.51
C PRO A 126 -8.96 -3.42 16.63
N THR A 127 -7.83 -2.84 17.05
CA THR A 127 -7.76 -1.83 18.13
C THR A 127 -6.66 -0.83 17.85
N GLN A 128 -6.76 0.36 18.44
CA GLN A 128 -5.72 1.38 18.40
C GLN A 128 -4.41 0.89 19.03
N SER A 129 -4.48 0.09 20.07
CA SER A 129 -3.31 -0.51 20.72
C SER A 129 -2.58 -1.46 19.76
N PHE A 130 -3.33 -2.28 19.02
CA PHE A 130 -2.76 -3.19 18.03
C PHE A 130 -2.07 -2.42 16.89
N PHE A 131 -2.72 -1.39 16.36
CA PHE A 131 -2.13 -0.51 15.35
C PHE A 131 -0.84 0.16 15.87
N GLY A 132 -0.87 0.69 17.08
CA GLY A 132 0.29 1.33 17.71
C GLY A 132 1.49 0.39 17.84
N LYS A 133 1.27 -0.85 18.28
CA LYS A 133 2.31 -1.88 18.36
C LYS A 133 2.84 -2.26 16.98
N TYR A 134 1.96 -2.49 16.02
CA TYR A 134 2.32 -2.81 14.65
C TYR A 134 3.17 -1.70 14.02
N PHE A 135 2.71 -0.47 14.09
CA PHE A 135 3.45 0.69 13.56
C PHE A 135 4.82 0.84 14.22
N LYS A 136 4.88 0.77 15.57
CA LYS A 136 6.14 0.86 16.31
C LYS A 136 7.12 -0.28 15.97
N GLN A 137 6.62 -1.48 15.73
CA GLN A 137 7.45 -2.62 15.34
C GLN A 137 8.23 -2.36 14.05
N TYR A 138 7.59 -1.73 13.06
CA TYR A 138 8.18 -1.53 11.74
C TYR A 138 8.79 -0.14 11.51
N VAL A 139 8.41 0.85 12.29
CA VAL A 139 8.89 2.24 12.17
C VAL A 139 9.85 2.62 13.31
N GLY A 140 9.80 1.92 14.43
CA GLY A 140 10.65 2.16 15.60
C GLY A 140 10.06 3.10 16.64
N ILE A 141 9.06 3.90 16.29
CA ILE A 141 8.37 4.84 17.19
C ILE A 141 6.85 4.70 17.05
N SER A 142 6.12 5.18 18.05
CA SER A 142 4.65 5.13 18.01
C SER A 142 4.07 6.08 16.96
N PRO A 143 2.83 5.85 16.49
CA PRO A 143 2.16 6.77 15.56
C PRO A 143 2.07 8.19 16.09
N LYS A 144 1.82 8.36 17.39
CA LYS A 144 1.75 9.67 18.03
C LYS A 144 3.11 10.37 18.03
N GLU A 145 4.16 9.67 18.40
CA GLU A 145 5.54 10.20 18.37
C GLU A 145 5.95 10.57 16.94
N TYR A 146 5.59 9.74 15.97
CA TYR A 146 5.85 9.99 14.57
C TYR A 146 5.21 11.29 14.11
N ARG A 147 3.91 11.48 14.38
CA ARG A 147 3.19 12.72 14.04
C ARG A 147 3.77 13.95 14.74
N ASN A 148 4.13 13.84 16.02
CA ASN A 148 4.68 14.95 16.77
C ASN A 148 6.07 15.40 16.32
N LYS A 149 6.88 14.51 15.73
CA LYS A 149 8.17 14.87 15.14
C LYS A 149 8.03 15.78 13.94
N LEU A 150 6.97 15.63 13.16
CA LEU A 150 6.68 16.45 11.99
C LEU A 150 6.27 17.88 12.34
N ILE A 151 5.63 18.06 13.50
CA ILE A 151 5.18 19.39 13.97
C ILE A 151 6.35 20.24 14.48
N LYS A 152 7.48 19.59 14.83
CA LYS A 152 8.67 20.26 15.39
C LYS A 152 9.73 20.63 14.33
N GLN A 153 9.50 20.28 13.07
CA GLN A 153 10.32 20.70 11.93
C GLN A 153 9.63 21.83 11.15
#